data_f78d872a6af7618af31a3bd47de79cb7
#
_entry.id   f78d872a6af7618af31a3bd47de79cb7
#
_cell.length_a   1.000
_cell.length_b   1.000
_cell.length_c   1.000
_cell.angle_alpha   90.00
_cell.angle_beta   90.00
_cell.angle_gamma   90.00
#
_symmetry.space_group_name_H-M   'P 1'
#
loop_
_entity.id
_entity.type
_entity.pdbx_description
1 polymer ?
#
loop_
_entity_poly.entity_id
_entity_poly.type
_entity_poly.pdbx_seq_one_letter_code
_entity_poly.pdbx_strand_id
1 'polypeptide(L)'
;MNVGLFTTMTNPEDRNDPWKESLACYEDIVDDVVVVGSDWPYEFSWDHIGKTFHSGFQQCKADWVIRMDLDYFFHEKDLKRLHQALFEHKDAPAIAFPQYQFFSPERYQIKTLICIALNKKAFPSIKLNGGGDLCLPTIDGKLINPWSVPIANIPVWQYDTVFRTKEIISEDRARFARAWYRYFNDWGDRGRGTPEEAFEAWFNGVSGKYTKHTFKSKIENHPKYIQKKLASIKKDYFGYDLFGLKNNTTFKIIDTFKGYKLNKTIEYKSVI
;
A
#
# COMPACT_ATOMS: atom_id res chain seq x y z
N MET A 1 10.56 -22.83 -8.92
CA MET A 1 10.34 -21.40 -8.71
C MET A 1 10.03 -21.21 -7.22
N ASN A 2 10.87 -20.50 -6.52
CA ASN A 2 10.61 -20.14 -5.13
C ASN A 2 10.21 -18.66 -5.03
N VAL A 3 9.39 -18.35 -4.03
CA VAL A 3 8.87 -17.02 -3.78
C VAL A 3 9.35 -16.56 -2.40
N GLY A 4 9.93 -15.39 -2.32
CA GLY A 4 10.30 -14.72 -1.07
C GLY A 4 9.50 -13.45 -0.89
N LEU A 5 9.44 -12.98 0.33
CA LEU A 5 8.76 -11.74 0.69
C LEU A 5 9.64 -10.93 1.63
N PHE A 6 9.62 -9.62 1.47
CA PHE A 6 10.21 -8.74 2.48
C PHE A 6 9.24 -7.64 2.89
N THR A 7 9.41 -7.18 4.12
CA THR A 7 8.70 -6.02 4.68
C THR A 7 9.67 -5.10 5.41
N THR A 8 9.24 -3.85 5.63
CA THR A 8 10.04 -2.84 6.34
C THR A 8 9.39 -2.51 7.68
N MET A 9 10.12 -2.76 8.77
CA MET A 9 9.66 -2.51 10.13
C MET A 9 9.93 -1.04 10.51
N THR A 10 9.04 -0.14 10.10
CA THR A 10 9.20 1.31 10.22
C THR A 10 8.47 1.86 11.44
N ASN A 11 8.93 1.50 12.66
CA ASN A 11 8.33 1.92 13.94
C ASN A 11 6.81 1.67 14.00
N PRO A 12 6.33 0.42 13.76
CA PRO A 12 4.91 0.15 13.57
C PRO A 12 4.07 0.36 14.83
N GLU A 13 4.64 0.25 16.02
CA GLU A 13 3.92 0.51 17.29
C GLU A 13 3.58 2.01 17.42
N ASP A 14 4.54 2.91 17.14
CA ASP A 14 4.34 4.35 17.19
C ASP A 14 3.34 4.83 16.12
N ARG A 15 3.30 4.13 15.01
CA ARG A 15 2.40 4.42 13.88
C ARG A 15 1.06 3.70 13.99
N ASN A 16 0.92 2.80 14.95
CA ASN A 16 -0.25 1.94 15.12
C ASN A 16 -0.59 1.12 13.86
N ASP A 17 0.44 0.67 13.14
CA ASP A 17 0.27 -0.19 11.98
C ASP A 17 -0.20 -1.61 12.40
N PRO A 18 -0.96 -2.31 11.56
CA PRO A 18 -1.43 -3.67 11.86
C PRO A 18 -0.34 -4.74 11.58
N TRP A 19 0.88 -4.52 12.06
CA TRP A 19 2.06 -5.27 11.66
C TRP A 19 2.02 -6.76 12.07
N LYS A 20 1.40 -7.09 13.22
CA LYS A 20 1.24 -8.50 13.65
C LYS A 20 0.30 -9.27 12.72
N GLU A 21 -0.80 -8.62 12.35
CA GLU A 21 -1.77 -9.14 11.40
C GLU A 21 -1.15 -9.27 10.01
N SER A 22 -0.28 -8.32 9.63
CA SER A 22 0.42 -8.33 8.35
C SER A 22 1.42 -9.47 8.27
N LEU A 23 2.24 -9.67 9.31
CA LEU A 23 3.20 -10.78 9.35
C LEU A 23 2.47 -12.13 9.25
N ALA A 24 1.36 -12.33 9.96
CA ALA A 24 0.54 -13.53 9.84
C ALA A 24 0.01 -13.76 8.42
N CYS A 25 -0.30 -12.69 7.68
CA CYS A 25 -0.65 -12.79 6.26
C CYS A 25 0.56 -13.19 5.40
N TYR A 26 1.74 -12.66 5.70
CA TYR A 26 2.95 -12.91 4.91
C TYR A 26 3.46 -14.35 5.07
N GLU A 27 3.36 -14.89 6.28
CA GLU A 27 3.68 -16.29 6.59
C GLU A 27 2.78 -17.29 5.86
N ASP A 28 1.53 -16.91 5.53
CA ASP A 28 0.64 -17.72 4.67
C ASP A 28 0.99 -17.60 3.16
N ILE A 29 1.79 -16.60 2.75
CA ILE A 29 2.22 -16.41 1.35
C ILE A 29 3.53 -17.15 1.06
N VAL A 30 4.51 -17.09 1.98
CA VAL A 30 5.87 -17.62 1.83
C VAL A 30 6.38 -18.21 3.14
N ASP A 31 7.33 -19.17 3.03
CA ASP A 31 7.95 -19.81 4.21
C ASP A 31 8.98 -18.91 4.90
N ASP A 32 9.60 -17.96 4.18
CA ASP A 32 10.66 -17.07 4.71
C ASP A 32 10.32 -15.60 4.42
N VAL A 33 10.09 -14.86 5.49
CA VAL A 33 9.79 -13.43 5.46
C VAL A 33 11.01 -12.64 5.93
N VAL A 34 11.63 -11.88 5.05
CA VAL A 34 12.74 -10.99 5.38
C VAL A 34 12.20 -9.68 5.96
N VAL A 35 12.65 -9.33 7.17
CA VAL A 35 12.28 -8.08 7.84
C VAL A 35 13.48 -7.16 7.89
N VAL A 36 13.33 -5.92 7.41
CA VAL A 36 14.38 -4.89 7.43
C VAL A 36 13.86 -3.58 8.02
N GLY A 37 14.74 -2.63 8.32
CA GLY A 37 14.37 -1.27 8.72
C GLY A 37 13.87 -1.14 10.16
N SER A 38 14.26 -2.04 11.09
CA SER A 38 13.92 -1.95 12.51
C SER A 38 14.48 -0.70 13.20
N ASP A 39 15.55 -0.10 12.66
CA ASP A 39 16.20 1.10 13.17
C ASP A 39 15.80 2.35 12.36
N TRP A 40 14.54 2.46 12.00
CA TRP A 40 14.06 3.56 11.18
C TRP A 40 14.21 4.91 11.90
N PRO A 41 14.97 5.87 11.34
CA PRO A 41 15.19 7.14 12.01
C PRO A 41 13.92 7.97 12.07
N TYR A 42 13.78 8.77 13.12
CA TYR A 42 12.65 9.70 13.24
C TYR A 42 12.58 10.65 12.03
N GLU A 43 13.69 11.33 11.71
CA GLU A 43 13.83 12.09 10.47
C GLU A 43 14.60 11.27 9.44
N PHE A 44 13.91 10.78 8.45
CA PHE A 44 14.49 9.98 7.37
C PHE A 44 14.72 10.81 6.10
N SER A 45 15.65 10.38 5.26
CA SER A 45 15.82 10.92 3.92
C SER A 45 15.06 10.09 2.88
N TRP A 46 14.77 10.70 1.74
CA TRP A 46 14.15 10.01 0.62
C TRP A 46 14.97 8.79 0.16
N ASP A 47 16.29 8.95 0.08
CA ASP A 47 17.20 7.86 -0.27
C ASP A 47 17.23 6.73 0.76
N HIS A 48 16.98 7.04 2.04
CA HIS A 48 16.93 6.03 3.09
C HIS A 48 15.81 5.03 2.83
N ILE A 49 14.65 5.50 2.36
CA ILE A 49 13.53 4.64 1.98
C ILE A 49 13.98 3.63 0.92
N GLY A 50 14.53 4.12 -0.18
CA GLY A 50 14.99 3.26 -1.28
C GLY A 50 16.09 2.28 -0.88
N LYS A 51 17.06 2.71 -0.09
CA LYS A 51 18.15 1.85 0.42
C LYS A 51 17.60 0.73 1.29
N THR A 52 16.68 1.03 2.19
CA THR A 52 16.06 0.04 3.09
C THR A 52 15.25 -0.99 2.28
N PHE A 53 14.40 -0.55 1.37
CA PHE A 53 13.66 -1.45 0.50
C PHE A 53 14.56 -2.31 -0.37
N HIS A 54 15.60 -1.71 -0.97
CA HIS A 54 16.54 -2.46 -1.79
C HIS A 54 17.33 -3.49 -0.97
N SER A 55 17.68 -3.17 0.27
CA SER A 55 18.31 -4.13 1.20
C SER A 55 17.40 -5.34 1.45
N GLY A 56 16.11 -5.13 1.74
CA GLY A 56 15.14 -6.23 1.89
C GLY A 56 15.05 -7.08 0.62
N PHE A 57 14.93 -6.45 -0.54
CA PHE A 57 14.93 -7.14 -1.84
C PHE A 57 16.19 -7.99 -2.05
N GLN A 58 17.37 -7.47 -1.71
CA GLN A 58 18.62 -8.21 -1.89
C GLN A 58 18.76 -9.38 -0.92
N GLN A 59 18.29 -9.26 0.31
CA GLN A 59 18.34 -10.32 1.31
C GLN A 59 17.43 -11.52 0.97
N CYS A 60 16.31 -11.31 0.30
CA CYS A 60 15.44 -12.39 -0.17
C CYS A 60 16.19 -13.26 -1.20
N LYS A 61 16.40 -14.54 -0.86
CA LYS A 61 17.06 -15.54 -1.73
C LYS A 61 16.02 -16.34 -2.51
N ALA A 62 15.24 -15.65 -3.35
CA ALA A 62 14.14 -16.26 -4.09
C ALA A 62 14.15 -15.85 -5.57
N ASP A 63 13.45 -16.63 -6.41
CA ASP A 63 13.29 -16.33 -7.84
C ASP A 63 12.40 -15.08 -8.01
N TRP A 64 11.25 -15.07 -7.31
CA TRP A 64 10.35 -13.93 -7.20
C TRP A 64 10.42 -13.34 -5.79
N VAL A 65 10.43 -12.03 -5.70
CA VAL A 65 10.43 -11.30 -4.43
C VAL A 65 9.24 -10.38 -4.37
N ILE A 66 8.41 -10.55 -3.33
CA ILE A 66 7.24 -9.70 -3.10
C ILE A 66 7.59 -8.66 -2.02
N ARG A 67 7.37 -7.37 -2.32
CA ARG A 67 7.45 -6.28 -1.34
C ARG A 67 6.08 -6.07 -0.69
N MET A 68 6.00 -6.13 0.61
CA MET A 68 4.78 -5.82 1.36
C MET A 68 5.06 -4.76 2.43
N ASP A 69 4.26 -3.71 2.47
CA ASP A 69 4.27 -2.73 3.57
C ASP A 69 3.37 -3.23 4.71
N LEU A 70 3.63 -2.81 5.96
CA LEU A 70 2.96 -3.35 7.16
C LEU A 70 1.44 -3.07 7.24
N ASP A 71 0.89 -2.42 6.27
CA ASP A 71 -0.54 -2.15 6.08
C ASP A 71 -1.11 -2.83 4.83
N TYR A 72 -0.30 -3.69 4.15
CA TYR A 72 -0.69 -4.42 2.95
C TYR A 72 -1.07 -5.85 3.27
N PHE A 73 -2.12 -6.34 2.60
CA PHE A 73 -2.59 -7.72 2.72
C PHE A 73 -2.97 -8.28 1.36
N PHE A 74 -2.73 -9.56 1.16
CA PHE A 74 -3.48 -10.34 0.19
C PHE A 74 -4.62 -11.08 0.90
N HIS A 75 -5.73 -11.26 0.20
CA HIS A 75 -6.81 -12.07 0.72
C HIS A 75 -6.43 -13.56 0.62
N GLU A 76 -6.68 -14.35 1.68
CA GLU A 76 -6.32 -15.77 1.73
C GLU A 76 -6.92 -16.59 0.57
N LYS A 77 -8.09 -16.20 0.07
CA LYS A 77 -8.72 -16.84 -1.11
C LYS A 77 -7.95 -16.63 -2.42
N ASP A 78 -7.08 -15.64 -2.47
CA ASP A 78 -6.34 -15.28 -3.67
C ASP A 78 -4.90 -15.82 -3.68
N LEU A 79 -4.41 -16.43 -2.59
CA LEU A 79 -3.02 -16.90 -2.49
C LEU A 79 -2.64 -17.92 -3.57
N LYS A 80 -3.54 -18.87 -3.85
CA LYS A 80 -3.31 -19.84 -4.94
C LYS A 80 -3.19 -19.15 -6.31
N ARG A 81 -4.03 -18.14 -6.55
CA ARG A 81 -4.00 -17.35 -7.80
C ARG A 81 -2.75 -16.48 -7.88
N LEU A 82 -2.25 -15.97 -6.74
CA LEU A 82 -1.01 -15.22 -6.67
C LEU A 82 0.17 -16.10 -7.14
N HIS A 83 0.34 -17.28 -6.57
CA HIS A 83 1.40 -18.20 -6.98
C HIS A 83 1.27 -18.64 -8.44
N GLN A 84 0.05 -18.87 -8.92
CA GLN A 84 -0.22 -19.18 -10.31
C GLN A 84 0.21 -18.03 -11.23
N ALA A 85 -0.14 -16.78 -10.90
CA ALA A 85 0.25 -15.61 -11.69
C ALA A 85 1.79 -15.44 -11.78
N LEU A 86 2.52 -15.66 -10.67
CA LEU A 86 3.98 -15.65 -10.67
C LEU A 86 4.58 -16.72 -11.59
N PHE A 87 3.96 -17.89 -11.63
CA PHE A 87 4.41 -18.99 -12.51
C PHE A 87 4.11 -18.71 -13.99
N GLU A 88 2.91 -18.23 -14.29
CA GLU A 88 2.47 -17.93 -15.66
C GLU A 88 3.28 -16.80 -16.30
N HIS A 89 3.72 -15.83 -15.50
CA HIS A 89 4.46 -14.66 -15.96
C HIS A 89 5.97 -14.72 -15.64
N LYS A 90 6.54 -15.92 -15.60
CA LYS A 90 7.95 -16.16 -15.22
C LYS A 90 8.98 -15.39 -16.07
N ASP A 91 8.62 -14.92 -17.24
CA ASP A 91 9.48 -14.17 -18.15
C ASP A 91 9.27 -12.64 -18.05
N ALA A 92 8.32 -12.17 -17.22
CA ALA A 92 8.08 -10.76 -16.97
C ALA A 92 8.97 -10.22 -15.83
N PRO A 93 9.38 -8.94 -15.88
CA PRO A 93 10.21 -8.34 -14.82
C PRO A 93 9.45 -8.10 -13.51
N ALA A 94 8.15 -7.88 -13.60
CA ALA A 94 7.27 -7.63 -12.47
C ALA A 94 5.84 -8.01 -12.80
N ILE A 95 5.01 -8.13 -11.78
CA ILE A 95 3.56 -8.20 -11.90
C ILE A 95 2.96 -7.00 -11.15
N ALA A 96 2.01 -6.33 -11.80
CA ALA A 96 1.25 -5.24 -11.23
C ALA A 96 -0.06 -5.75 -10.61
N PHE A 97 -0.47 -5.12 -9.51
CA PHE A 97 -1.67 -5.45 -8.76
C PHE A 97 -2.52 -4.21 -8.51
N PRO A 98 -3.86 -4.27 -8.56
CA PRO A 98 -4.71 -3.17 -8.14
C PRO A 98 -4.57 -2.95 -6.63
N GLN A 99 -4.41 -1.70 -6.21
CA GLN A 99 -4.29 -1.32 -4.80
C GLN A 99 -5.64 -0.82 -4.30
N TYR A 100 -6.23 -1.55 -3.34
CA TYR A 100 -7.47 -1.18 -2.66
C TYR A 100 -7.12 -0.45 -1.35
N GLN A 101 -7.15 0.88 -1.38
CA GLN A 101 -6.88 1.70 -0.21
C GLN A 101 -8.17 1.91 0.59
N PHE A 102 -8.17 1.41 1.82
CA PHE A 102 -9.29 1.56 2.73
C PHE A 102 -9.21 2.86 3.51
N PHE A 103 -10.36 3.51 3.65
CA PHE A 103 -10.56 4.67 4.52
C PHE A 103 -11.28 4.28 5.83
N SER A 104 -12.09 3.23 5.76
CA SER A 104 -12.80 2.63 6.89
C SER A 104 -13.05 1.16 6.58
N PRO A 105 -13.53 0.33 7.54
CA PRO A 105 -13.92 -1.06 7.24
C PRO A 105 -14.98 -1.19 6.15
N GLU A 106 -15.73 -0.13 5.89
CA GLU A 106 -16.88 -0.17 4.97
C GLU A 106 -16.57 0.41 3.59
N ARG A 107 -15.38 1.05 3.42
CA ARG A 107 -15.10 1.82 2.22
C ARG A 107 -13.64 1.82 1.80
N TYR A 108 -13.43 1.64 0.49
CA TYR A 108 -12.12 1.73 -0.16
C TYR A 108 -12.20 2.43 -1.51
N GLN A 109 -11.07 2.89 -2.00
CA GLN A 109 -10.87 3.29 -3.39
C GLN A 109 -9.89 2.36 -4.10
N ILE A 110 -10.00 2.24 -5.41
CA ILE A 110 -8.92 1.70 -6.24
C ILE A 110 -7.95 2.85 -6.47
N LYS A 111 -6.79 2.80 -5.79
CA LYS A 111 -5.83 3.92 -5.76
C LYS A 111 -4.99 3.95 -7.03
N THR A 112 -4.36 2.84 -7.37
CA THR A 112 -3.45 2.71 -8.52
C THR A 112 -3.14 1.23 -8.79
N LEU A 113 -2.32 0.98 -9.81
CA LEU A 113 -1.60 -0.28 -9.98
C LEU A 113 -0.21 -0.16 -9.34
N ILE A 114 0.24 -1.20 -8.64
CA ILE A 114 1.55 -1.25 -7.99
C ILE A 114 2.31 -2.51 -8.40
N CYS A 115 3.60 -2.36 -8.73
CA CYS A 115 4.52 -3.46 -9.01
C CYS A 115 5.22 -3.86 -7.71
N ILE A 116 4.66 -4.83 -6.99
CA ILE A 116 5.25 -5.33 -5.75
C ILE A 116 5.86 -6.73 -5.87
N ALA A 117 5.45 -7.53 -6.85
CA ALA A 117 6.09 -8.80 -7.15
C ALA A 117 7.13 -8.61 -8.27
N LEU A 118 8.39 -8.91 -7.98
CA LEU A 118 9.56 -8.63 -8.81
C LEU A 118 10.32 -9.90 -9.11
N ASN A 119 10.62 -10.15 -10.38
CA ASN A 119 11.34 -11.34 -10.85
C ASN A 119 12.85 -11.13 -10.74
N LYS A 120 13.37 -11.37 -9.55
CA LYS A 120 14.79 -11.16 -9.23
C LYS A 120 15.73 -12.07 -10.02
N LYS A 121 15.31 -13.31 -10.27
CA LYS A 121 16.12 -14.30 -10.96
C LYS A 121 16.33 -13.96 -12.44
N ALA A 122 15.24 -13.63 -13.14
CA ALA A 122 15.32 -13.30 -14.56
C ALA A 122 15.85 -11.88 -14.81
N PHE A 123 15.67 -10.97 -13.84
CA PHE A 123 16.06 -9.56 -13.94
C PHE A 123 16.88 -9.11 -12.73
N PRO A 124 18.13 -9.59 -12.59
CA PRO A 124 18.97 -9.31 -11.41
C PRO A 124 19.37 -7.84 -11.27
N SER A 125 19.24 -7.04 -12.33
CA SER A 125 19.51 -5.58 -12.31
C SER A 125 18.37 -4.75 -11.72
N ILE A 126 17.27 -5.36 -11.29
CA ILE A 126 16.18 -4.65 -10.61
C ILE A 126 16.71 -3.94 -9.36
N LYS A 127 16.36 -2.65 -9.25
CA LYS A 127 16.63 -1.82 -8.07
C LYS A 127 15.34 -1.20 -7.56
N LEU A 128 15.23 -1.09 -6.23
CA LEU A 128 14.19 -0.33 -5.57
C LEU A 128 14.74 1.04 -5.19
N ASN A 129 13.97 2.07 -5.46
CA ASN A 129 14.36 3.47 -5.25
C ASN A 129 13.42 4.10 -4.21
N GLY A 130 13.76 5.24 -3.66
CA GLY A 130 12.94 5.90 -2.63
C GLY A 130 11.49 6.14 -3.07
N GLY A 131 10.60 6.40 -2.14
CA GLY A 131 9.30 6.89 -2.50
C GLY A 131 8.05 6.27 -1.92
N GLY A 132 7.99 5.94 -0.65
CA GLY A 132 6.73 5.52 0.01
C GLY A 132 6.09 4.29 -0.66
N ASP A 133 4.76 4.25 -0.72
CA ASP A 133 3.99 3.15 -1.34
C ASP A 133 4.34 2.95 -2.82
N LEU A 134 4.91 3.95 -3.44
CA LEU A 134 5.38 3.91 -4.82
C LEU A 134 6.89 3.70 -4.89
N CYS A 135 7.48 2.94 -3.97
CA CYS A 135 8.88 2.54 -4.13
C CYS A 135 9.06 1.89 -5.51
N LEU A 136 9.47 2.72 -6.46
CA LEU A 136 9.39 2.40 -7.87
C LEU A 136 10.56 1.49 -8.26
N PRO A 137 10.29 0.25 -8.70
CA PRO A 137 11.33 -0.60 -9.23
C PRO A 137 11.84 -0.07 -10.56
N THR A 138 13.15 -0.16 -10.76
CA THR A 138 13.81 0.16 -12.03
C THR A 138 14.62 -1.02 -12.54
N ILE A 139 14.78 -1.12 -13.85
CA ILE A 139 15.74 -2.00 -14.52
C ILE A 139 16.69 -1.11 -15.33
N ASP A 140 17.99 -1.22 -15.09
CA ASP A 140 19.02 -0.42 -15.77
C ASP A 140 18.71 1.09 -15.73
N GLY A 141 18.20 1.56 -14.58
CA GLY A 141 17.83 2.96 -14.36
C GLY A 141 16.49 3.38 -14.97
N LYS A 142 15.81 2.52 -15.72
CA LYS A 142 14.49 2.80 -16.30
C LYS A 142 13.38 2.26 -15.41
N LEU A 143 12.37 3.10 -15.18
CA LEU A 143 11.20 2.76 -14.36
C LEU A 143 10.40 1.60 -14.96
N ILE A 144 10.05 0.63 -14.13
CA ILE A 144 9.06 -0.39 -14.49
C ILE A 144 7.67 0.24 -14.35
N ASN A 145 7.05 0.53 -15.49
CA ASN A 145 5.70 1.07 -15.50
C ASN A 145 4.69 -0.05 -15.20
N PRO A 146 3.81 0.10 -14.19
CA PRO A 146 2.78 -0.90 -13.86
C PRO A 146 1.82 -1.24 -15.03
N TRP A 147 1.65 -0.32 -15.97
CA TRP A 147 0.80 -0.53 -17.14
C TRP A 147 1.50 -1.26 -18.29
N SER A 148 2.82 -1.46 -18.21
CA SER A 148 3.63 -2.16 -19.22
C SER A 148 4.08 -3.56 -18.81
N VAL A 149 3.57 -4.07 -17.70
CA VAL A 149 3.81 -5.43 -17.19
C VAL A 149 2.48 -6.17 -17.04
N PRO A 150 2.49 -7.51 -16.89
CA PRO A 150 1.28 -8.26 -16.60
C PRO A 150 0.55 -7.72 -15.36
N ILE A 151 -0.78 -7.63 -15.45
CA ILE A 151 -1.63 -7.19 -14.37
C ILE A 151 -2.40 -8.40 -13.82
N ALA A 152 -2.13 -8.77 -12.57
CA ALA A 152 -2.92 -9.77 -11.88
C ALA A 152 -4.15 -9.12 -11.23
N ASN A 153 -5.35 -9.64 -11.52
CA ASN A 153 -6.59 -9.18 -10.88
C ASN A 153 -6.73 -9.77 -9.46
N ILE A 154 -5.73 -9.45 -8.64
CA ILE A 154 -5.59 -9.85 -7.24
C ILE A 154 -5.32 -8.56 -6.46
N PRO A 155 -6.30 -8.02 -5.71
CA PRO A 155 -6.08 -6.75 -5.05
C PRO A 155 -5.10 -6.84 -3.88
N VAL A 156 -4.25 -5.83 -3.75
CA VAL A 156 -3.53 -5.54 -2.51
C VAL A 156 -4.43 -4.67 -1.65
N TRP A 157 -4.79 -5.17 -0.46
CA TRP A 157 -5.65 -4.52 0.50
C TRP A 157 -4.80 -3.63 1.41
N GLN A 158 -4.93 -2.32 1.30
CA GLN A 158 -4.14 -1.35 2.04
C GLN A 158 -4.97 -0.65 3.12
N TYR A 159 -4.46 -0.62 4.35
CA TYR A 159 -5.13 -0.01 5.51
C TYR A 159 -4.38 1.19 6.09
N ASP A 160 -3.53 1.84 5.32
CA ASP A 160 -2.63 2.97 5.64
C ASP A 160 -2.98 3.70 6.96
N THR A 161 -4.04 4.51 6.98
CA THR A 161 -4.38 5.38 8.10
C THR A 161 -5.56 4.89 8.96
N VAL A 162 -6.15 3.73 8.61
CA VAL A 162 -7.41 3.24 9.23
C VAL A 162 -7.33 3.13 10.75
N PHE A 163 -6.16 2.73 11.28
CA PHE A 163 -5.94 2.49 12.70
C PHE A 163 -5.20 3.64 13.41
N ARG A 164 -5.00 4.78 12.75
CA ARG A 164 -4.21 5.89 13.28
C ARG A 164 -5.10 7.00 13.80
N THR A 165 -4.64 7.68 14.87
CA THR A 165 -5.25 8.93 15.34
C THR A 165 -4.85 10.10 14.45
N LYS A 166 -5.50 11.24 14.65
CA LYS A 166 -5.15 12.47 13.93
C LYS A 166 -3.70 12.88 14.20
N GLU A 167 -3.24 12.76 15.42
CA GLU A 167 -1.89 13.13 15.85
C GLU A 167 -0.85 12.25 15.15
N ILE A 168 -1.07 10.92 15.13
CA ILE A 168 -0.17 9.98 14.44
C ILE A 168 -0.11 10.28 12.95
N ILE A 169 -1.26 10.53 12.31
CA ILE A 169 -1.31 10.87 10.88
C ILE A 169 -0.58 12.18 10.61
N SER A 170 -0.84 13.21 11.43
CA SER A 170 -0.24 14.54 11.29
C SER A 170 1.28 14.47 11.30
N GLU A 171 1.84 13.78 12.29
CA GLU A 171 3.29 13.66 12.44
C GLU A 171 3.91 12.80 11.33
N ASP A 172 3.29 11.66 10.99
CA ASP A 172 3.78 10.79 9.91
C ASP A 172 3.81 11.54 8.56
N ARG A 173 2.76 12.30 8.25
CA ARG A 173 2.68 13.10 7.02
C ARG A 173 3.67 14.26 7.01
N ALA A 174 3.89 14.91 8.15
CA ALA A 174 4.87 15.98 8.27
C ALA A 174 6.30 15.48 8.03
N ARG A 175 6.68 14.35 8.65
CA ARG A 175 7.99 13.73 8.45
C ARG A 175 8.22 13.37 6.98
N PHE A 176 7.20 12.81 6.32
CA PHE A 176 7.25 12.49 4.89
C PHE A 176 7.37 13.75 4.02
N ALA A 177 6.61 14.82 4.34
CA ALA A 177 6.70 16.09 3.64
C ALA A 177 8.09 16.72 3.76
N ARG A 178 8.69 16.68 4.97
CA ARG A 178 10.06 17.16 5.20
C ARG A 178 11.10 16.34 4.44
N ALA A 179 10.96 15.01 4.39
CA ALA A 179 11.84 14.14 3.60
C ALA A 179 11.73 14.44 2.10
N TRP A 180 10.52 14.65 1.62
CA TRP A 180 10.25 15.05 0.24
C TRP A 180 10.90 16.39 -0.09
N TYR A 181 10.68 17.42 0.74
CA TYR A 181 11.24 18.75 0.52
C TYR A 181 12.78 18.74 0.50
N ARG A 182 13.42 18.01 1.41
CA ARG A 182 14.90 17.89 1.42
C ARG A 182 15.45 17.28 0.15
N TYR A 183 14.69 16.43 -0.53
CA TYR A 183 15.15 15.76 -1.75
C TYR A 183 14.82 16.54 -3.03
N PHE A 184 13.59 17.09 -3.11
CA PHE A 184 13.10 17.74 -4.33
C PHE A 184 13.15 19.27 -4.30
N ASN A 185 13.45 19.86 -3.15
CA ASN A 185 13.38 21.32 -2.90
C ASN A 185 12.00 21.92 -3.24
N ASP A 186 10.95 21.14 -3.05
CA ASP A 186 9.55 21.48 -3.29
C ASP A 186 8.67 20.74 -2.29
N TRP A 187 7.60 21.35 -1.82
CA TRP A 187 6.65 20.73 -0.90
C TRP A 187 5.59 19.90 -1.66
N GLY A 188 5.34 20.22 -2.92
CA GLY A 188 4.26 19.63 -3.71
C GLY A 188 2.89 19.88 -3.06
N ASP A 189 2.09 18.83 -2.99
CA ASP A 189 0.75 18.84 -2.38
C ASP A 189 0.73 18.35 -0.91
N ARG A 190 1.88 18.42 -0.19
CA ARG A 190 2.08 17.77 1.13
C ARG A 190 1.99 18.69 2.33
N GLY A 191 1.62 19.96 2.16
CA GLY A 191 1.74 20.97 3.19
C GLY A 191 3.21 21.44 3.35
N ARG A 192 3.50 22.23 4.40
CA ARG A 192 4.84 22.83 4.59
C ARG A 192 5.66 22.16 5.70
N GLY A 193 5.37 20.95 6.07
CA GLY A 193 6.18 20.12 6.96
C GLY A 193 5.87 20.28 8.45
N THR A 194 4.94 21.14 8.86
CA THR A 194 4.34 21.06 10.20
C THR A 194 3.28 19.97 10.25
N PRO A 195 3.02 19.36 11.42
CA PRO A 195 1.98 18.34 11.55
C PRO A 195 0.59 18.81 11.08
N GLU A 196 0.23 20.05 11.41
CA GLU A 196 -1.07 20.63 11.07
C GLU A 196 -1.23 20.82 9.56
N GLU A 197 -0.25 21.47 8.91
CA GLU A 197 -0.30 21.72 7.46
C GLU A 197 -0.25 20.41 6.65
N ALA A 198 0.57 19.46 7.10
CA ALA A 198 0.67 18.15 6.43
C ALA A 198 -0.62 17.33 6.58
N PHE A 199 -1.27 17.42 7.76
CA PHE A 199 -2.57 16.80 7.97
C PHE A 199 -3.65 17.42 7.08
N GLU A 200 -3.75 18.75 7.04
CA GLU A 200 -4.73 19.46 6.22
C GLU A 200 -4.57 19.12 4.73
N ALA A 201 -3.34 19.13 4.21
CA ALA A 201 -3.06 18.78 2.84
C ALA A 201 -3.49 17.33 2.52
N TRP A 202 -3.15 16.39 3.38
CA TRP A 202 -3.57 15.00 3.25
C TRP A 202 -5.08 14.83 3.36
N PHE A 203 -5.71 15.43 4.37
CA PHE A 203 -7.13 15.29 4.65
C PHE A 203 -8.01 15.89 3.55
N ASN A 204 -7.58 17.04 2.98
CA ASN A 204 -8.25 17.63 1.81
C ASN A 204 -8.21 16.67 0.60
N GLY A 205 -7.07 16.01 0.38
CA GLY A 205 -6.96 14.99 -0.66
C GLY A 205 -7.86 13.77 -0.41
N VAL A 206 -7.94 13.30 0.82
CA VAL A 206 -8.79 12.17 1.23
C VAL A 206 -10.26 12.54 1.11
N SER A 207 -10.68 13.68 1.67
CA SER A 207 -12.08 14.12 1.66
C SER A 207 -12.60 14.31 0.24
N GLY A 208 -11.78 14.91 -0.64
CA GLY A 208 -12.13 15.08 -2.04
C GLY A 208 -12.30 13.77 -2.82
N LYS A 209 -11.51 12.75 -2.50
CA LYS A 209 -11.59 11.41 -3.13
C LYS A 209 -12.70 10.56 -2.53
N TYR A 210 -12.87 10.62 -1.22
CA TYR A 210 -13.82 9.79 -0.49
C TYR A 210 -15.25 9.92 -1.00
N THR A 211 -15.66 11.12 -1.38
CA THR A 211 -17.01 11.37 -1.88
C THR A 211 -17.24 10.93 -3.32
N LYS A 212 -16.16 10.75 -4.12
CA LYS A 212 -16.29 10.61 -5.58
C LYS A 212 -15.97 9.22 -6.12
N HIS A 213 -15.09 8.45 -5.45
CA HIS A 213 -14.46 7.26 -6.04
C HIS A 213 -14.34 6.09 -5.07
N THR A 214 -15.30 5.90 -4.15
CA THR A 214 -15.24 4.80 -3.19
C THR A 214 -16.25 3.70 -3.47
N PHE A 215 -15.86 2.49 -3.05
CA PHE A 215 -16.66 1.27 -3.10
C PHE A 215 -17.00 0.81 -1.70
N LYS A 216 -18.13 0.11 -1.55
CA LYS A 216 -18.52 -0.49 -0.27
C LYS A 216 -17.81 -1.82 -0.06
N SER A 217 -17.49 -2.10 1.19
CA SER A 217 -17.06 -3.41 1.67
C SER A 217 -17.77 -3.73 2.98
N LYS A 218 -17.80 -5.00 3.35
CA LYS A 218 -18.25 -5.47 4.66
C LYS A 218 -17.08 -6.12 5.36
N ILE A 219 -17.08 -6.18 6.70
CA ILE A 219 -15.97 -6.74 7.49
C ILE A 219 -15.68 -8.18 7.08
N GLU A 220 -16.69 -8.98 6.84
CA GLU A 220 -16.55 -10.38 6.42
C GLU A 220 -15.89 -10.58 5.05
N ASN A 221 -15.81 -9.52 4.24
CA ASN A 221 -15.16 -9.55 2.93
C ASN A 221 -13.68 -9.15 2.96
N HIS A 222 -13.16 -8.78 4.13
CA HIS A 222 -11.74 -8.46 4.28
C HIS A 222 -10.90 -9.72 4.48
N PRO A 223 -9.58 -9.67 4.22
CA PRO A 223 -8.67 -10.75 4.58
C PRO A 223 -8.87 -11.18 6.03
N LYS A 224 -8.90 -12.50 6.29
CA LYS A 224 -9.17 -13.07 7.64
C LYS A 224 -8.29 -12.48 8.74
N TYR A 225 -7.04 -12.15 8.40
CA TYR A 225 -6.02 -11.64 9.33
C TYR A 225 -6.43 -10.33 9.99
N ILE A 226 -7.09 -9.41 9.25
CA ILE A 226 -7.38 -8.05 9.68
C ILE A 226 -8.80 -7.85 10.23
N GLN A 227 -9.73 -8.79 10.01
CA GLN A 227 -11.15 -8.65 10.35
C GLN A 227 -11.37 -8.31 11.82
N LYS A 228 -10.67 -9.00 12.74
CA LYS A 228 -10.81 -8.76 14.19
C LYS A 228 -10.34 -7.36 14.57
N LYS A 229 -9.25 -6.87 14.00
CA LYS A 229 -8.73 -5.52 14.26
C LYS A 229 -9.67 -4.46 13.67
N LEU A 230 -10.22 -4.68 12.46
CA LEU A 230 -11.22 -3.79 11.88
C LEU A 230 -12.50 -3.70 12.72
N ALA A 231 -12.96 -4.82 13.28
CA ALA A 231 -14.15 -4.85 14.17
C ALA A 231 -13.92 -4.11 15.50
N SER A 232 -12.68 -3.91 15.92
CA SER A 232 -12.29 -3.26 17.17
C SER A 232 -11.77 -1.83 17.02
N ILE A 233 -12.04 -1.15 15.90
CA ILE A 233 -11.59 0.22 15.66
C ILE A 233 -12.10 1.17 16.75
N LYS A 234 -11.19 1.93 17.35
CA LYS A 234 -11.50 2.92 18.38
C LYS A 234 -12.07 4.19 17.76
N LYS A 235 -12.85 4.94 18.56
CA LYS A 235 -13.55 6.15 18.11
C LYS A 235 -12.63 7.29 17.68
N ASP A 236 -11.44 7.36 18.24
CA ASP A 236 -10.41 8.35 17.94
C ASP A 236 -9.56 8.01 16.71
N TYR A 237 -9.75 6.81 16.13
CA TYR A 237 -9.05 6.40 14.93
C TYR A 237 -9.77 6.90 13.67
N PHE A 238 -8.97 7.24 12.64
CA PHE A 238 -9.50 7.71 11.36
C PHE A 238 -10.58 6.77 10.77
N GLY A 239 -10.34 5.47 10.79
CA GLY A 239 -11.26 4.48 10.21
C GLY A 239 -12.61 4.35 10.92
N TYR A 240 -12.81 4.94 12.11
CA TYR A 240 -14.10 4.88 12.80
C TYR A 240 -15.19 5.65 12.06
N ASP A 241 -14.95 6.92 11.77
CA ASP A 241 -15.89 7.80 11.07
C ASP A 241 -15.21 8.79 10.10
N LEU A 242 -13.94 8.56 9.78
CA LEU A 242 -13.09 9.42 8.95
C LEU A 242 -12.99 10.85 9.51
N PHE A 243 -12.86 10.96 10.81
CA PHE A 243 -12.88 12.24 11.53
C PHE A 243 -14.12 13.08 11.19
N GLY A 244 -15.30 12.44 11.18
CA GLY A 244 -16.59 13.07 10.95
C GLY A 244 -17.05 13.14 9.50
N LEU A 245 -16.22 12.80 8.50
CA LEU A 245 -16.64 12.81 7.08
C LEU A 245 -17.81 11.87 6.80
N LYS A 246 -17.88 10.72 7.50
CA LYS A 246 -18.93 9.71 7.34
C LYS A 246 -20.33 10.25 7.65
N ASN A 247 -20.43 11.26 8.50
CA ASN A 247 -21.69 11.86 8.94
C ASN A 247 -22.13 13.07 8.10
N ASN A 248 -21.35 13.44 7.08
CA ASN A 248 -21.69 14.55 6.21
C ASN A 248 -22.87 14.17 5.29
N THR A 249 -23.96 14.96 5.32
CA THR A 249 -25.21 14.71 4.57
C THR A 249 -25.01 14.68 3.05
N THR A 250 -24.09 15.45 2.52
CA THR A 250 -23.74 15.45 1.09
C THR A 250 -23.24 14.08 0.63
N PHE A 251 -22.69 13.30 1.53
CA PHE A 251 -22.15 11.97 1.29
C PHE A 251 -23.24 10.92 1.04
N LYS A 252 -24.39 11.01 1.73
CA LYS A 252 -25.50 10.06 1.61
C LYS A 252 -26.16 10.09 0.23
N ILE A 253 -26.18 11.24 -0.43
CA ILE A 253 -26.83 11.42 -1.74
C ILE A 253 -25.96 10.88 -2.89
N ILE A 254 -24.65 11.04 -2.80
CA ILE A 254 -23.71 10.59 -3.84
C ILE A 254 -23.55 9.06 -3.82
N ASP A 255 -23.75 8.44 -2.67
CA ASP A 255 -23.59 7.00 -2.45
C ASP A 255 -24.60 6.15 -3.25
N THR A 256 -25.79 6.69 -3.48
CA THR A 256 -26.89 6.01 -4.19
C THR A 256 -26.63 5.91 -5.70
N PHE A 257 -25.86 6.83 -6.28
CA PHE A 257 -25.68 6.93 -7.73
C PHE A 257 -24.43 6.27 -8.31
N LYS A 258 -23.44 5.90 -7.49
CA LYS A 258 -22.13 5.42 -7.99
C LYS A 258 -21.90 3.92 -7.95
N GLY A 259 -22.72 3.15 -7.26
CA GLY A 259 -22.57 1.69 -7.18
C GLY A 259 -22.77 0.93 -8.49
N TYR A 260 -23.21 1.59 -9.55
CA TYR A 260 -23.68 0.91 -10.75
C TYR A 260 -22.73 0.91 -11.98
N LYS A 261 -21.66 1.70 -12.00
CA LYS A 261 -20.91 1.89 -13.27
C LYS A 261 -19.51 1.26 -13.36
N LEU A 262 -18.97 0.67 -12.31
CA LEU A 262 -17.57 0.21 -12.31
C LEU A 262 -17.37 -1.31 -12.18
N ASN A 263 -18.45 -2.10 -12.17
CA ASN A 263 -18.36 -3.56 -12.26
C ASN A 263 -18.13 -4.10 -13.69
N LYS A 264 -18.01 -3.23 -14.66
CA LYS A 264 -17.68 -3.60 -16.05
C LYS A 264 -16.37 -2.94 -16.42
N THR A 265 -15.41 -3.75 -16.78
CA THR A 265 -14.17 -3.42 -17.46
C THR A 265 -12.94 -3.20 -16.56
N ILE A 266 -12.47 -4.25 -15.91
CA ILE A 266 -11.04 -4.54 -15.97
C ILE A 266 -10.95 -5.89 -16.70
N GLU A 267 -11.16 -5.88 -17.99
CA GLU A 267 -10.76 -6.96 -18.88
C GLU A 267 -9.25 -6.85 -19.08
N TYR A 268 -8.59 -7.97 -18.92
CA TYR A 268 -7.17 -8.15 -19.16
C TYR A 268 -6.83 -7.72 -20.59
N LYS A 269 -6.05 -6.68 -20.74
CA LYS A 269 -5.26 -6.47 -21.95
C LYS A 269 -3.82 -6.82 -21.60
N SER A 270 -3.38 -8.00 -22.02
CA SER A 270 -1.96 -8.26 -22.26
C SER A 270 -1.53 -7.25 -23.32
N VAL A 271 -0.68 -6.31 -22.95
CA VAL A 271 0.00 -5.45 -23.90
C VAL A 271 1.42 -5.99 -23.96
N ILE A 272 1.71 -6.63 -25.10
CA ILE A 272 3.04 -7.05 -25.54
C ILE A 272 3.96 -5.83 -25.64
#